data_b2c89bf984b5d50393f20bf5d9f5f074
#
_entry.id   b2c89bf984b5d50393f20bf5d9f5f074
#
_cell.length_a   1.000
_cell.length_b   1.000
_cell.length_c   1.000
_cell.angle_alpha   90.00
_cell.angle_beta   90.00
_cell.angle_gamma   90.00
#
_symmetry.space_group_name_H-M   'P 1'
#
loop_
_entity.id
_entity.type
_entity.pdbx_description
1 polymer ?
#
loop_
_entity_poly.entity_id
_entity_poly.type
_entity_poly.pdbx_seq_one_letter_code
_entity_poly.pdbx_strand_id
1 'polypeptide(L)'
;DTFKKYTDNYDTSDEKIKLKVDHTYRVAALSERIAISLGLDKADTDLAWLIGMLHDIGRFEQLKNYGTFSDADSIDHAHYGVELLFDEGLIWKFIDKTKPKADIEDDKSEDKLKKEFSELDILKTAIFNHSAYRIEEGLPEKVQMFCNIIRDADKIDILKVNYDVTLEVIYDVTTEALKNSKVTGEVMTAFMEHHAVLRSLKKTPIDNLVGHAALVFELVYNESFKIVKEQG
;
A
#
# COMPACT_ATOMS: atom_id res chain seq x y z
N ASP A 1 -21.30 0.92 -5.41
CA ASP A 1 -19.92 0.77 -5.03
C ASP A 1 -19.77 1.03 -3.53
N THR A 2 -19.28 0.01 -2.80
CA THR A 2 -19.18 0.04 -1.32
C THR A 2 -18.07 0.98 -0.87
N PHE A 3 -16.95 1.04 -1.60
CA PHE A 3 -15.85 1.95 -1.28
C PHE A 3 -16.28 3.41 -1.43
N LYS A 4 -17.04 3.74 -2.49
CA LYS A 4 -17.60 5.08 -2.63
C LYS A 4 -18.50 5.46 -1.45
N LYS A 5 -19.40 4.56 -1.01
CA LYS A 5 -20.25 4.80 0.17
C LYS A 5 -19.42 4.99 1.46
N TYR A 6 -18.27 4.34 1.57
CA TYR A 6 -17.36 4.54 2.68
C TYR A 6 -16.72 5.92 2.62
N THR A 7 -16.20 6.33 1.46
CA THR A 7 -15.54 7.64 1.27
C THR A 7 -16.49 8.82 1.31
N ASP A 8 -17.79 8.62 1.02
CA ASP A 8 -18.83 9.66 1.15
C ASP A 8 -19.02 10.14 2.62
N ASN A 9 -18.43 9.44 3.62
CA ASN A 9 -18.40 9.90 5.03
C ASN A 9 -17.29 10.93 5.31
N TYR A 10 -16.46 11.25 4.35
CA TYR A 10 -15.36 12.22 4.44
C TYR A 10 -15.62 13.39 3.50
N ASP A 11 -14.93 14.50 3.74
CA ASP A 11 -15.04 15.67 2.86
C ASP A 11 -14.30 15.40 1.53
N THR A 12 -15.06 14.94 0.53
CA THR A 12 -14.52 14.66 -0.81
C THR A 12 -14.16 15.92 -1.60
N SER A 13 -14.41 17.12 -1.09
CA SER A 13 -13.89 18.38 -1.65
C SER A 13 -12.47 18.69 -1.17
N ASP A 14 -12.00 18.04 -0.11
CA ASP A 14 -10.62 18.10 0.33
C ASP A 14 -9.71 17.40 -0.70
N GLU A 15 -8.73 18.14 -1.22
CA GLU A 15 -7.80 17.64 -2.24
C GLU A 15 -7.01 16.41 -1.77
N LYS A 16 -6.69 16.33 -0.46
CA LYS A 16 -5.99 15.18 0.12
C LYS A 16 -6.89 13.93 0.11
N ILE A 17 -8.17 14.07 0.48
CA ILE A 17 -9.15 12.98 0.41
C ILE A 17 -9.34 12.53 -1.03
N LYS A 18 -9.55 13.47 -1.96
CA LYS A 18 -9.69 13.17 -3.38
C LYS A 18 -8.48 12.44 -3.94
N LEU A 19 -7.27 12.93 -3.62
CA LEU A 19 -6.02 12.28 -4.04
C LEU A 19 -5.97 10.82 -3.57
N LYS A 20 -6.37 10.53 -2.33
CA LYS A 20 -6.38 9.17 -1.77
C LYS A 20 -7.47 8.28 -2.37
N VAL A 21 -8.64 8.82 -2.69
CA VAL A 21 -9.69 8.07 -3.41
C VAL A 21 -9.20 7.67 -4.79
N ASP A 22 -8.66 8.62 -5.56
CA ASP A 22 -8.15 8.37 -6.91
C ASP A 22 -6.97 7.39 -6.89
N HIS A 23 -6.03 7.54 -5.93
CA HIS A 23 -4.93 6.63 -5.69
C HIS A 23 -5.43 5.20 -5.45
N THR A 24 -6.38 5.02 -4.55
CA THR A 24 -6.93 3.69 -4.21
C THR A 24 -7.48 2.96 -5.44
N TYR A 25 -8.26 3.63 -6.28
CA TYR A 25 -8.77 3.02 -7.51
C TYR A 25 -7.66 2.66 -8.49
N ARG A 26 -6.63 3.51 -8.63
CA ARG A 26 -5.49 3.19 -9.52
C ARG A 26 -4.68 2.02 -8.97
N VAL A 27 -4.40 1.97 -7.67
CA VAL A 27 -3.67 0.86 -7.03
C VAL A 27 -4.44 -0.44 -7.17
N ALA A 28 -5.76 -0.45 -7.02
CA ALA A 28 -6.59 -1.63 -7.25
C ALA A 28 -6.46 -2.15 -8.71
N ALA A 29 -6.57 -1.26 -9.70
CA ALA A 29 -6.41 -1.61 -11.10
C ALA A 29 -4.99 -2.09 -11.44
N LEU A 30 -3.97 -1.51 -10.82
CA LEU A 30 -2.57 -1.94 -10.97
C LEU A 30 -2.35 -3.32 -10.35
N SER A 31 -2.90 -3.58 -9.17
CA SER A 31 -2.84 -4.90 -8.51
C SER A 31 -3.48 -5.99 -9.38
N GLU A 32 -4.66 -5.71 -9.96
CA GLU A 32 -5.34 -6.61 -10.91
C GLU A 32 -4.46 -6.86 -12.14
N ARG A 33 -3.90 -5.82 -12.76
CA ARG A 33 -3.04 -5.93 -13.94
C ARG A 33 -1.80 -6.77 -13.66
N ILE A 34 -1.15 -6.57 -12.53
CA ILE A 34 0.02 -7.37 -12.11
C ILE A 34 -0.41 -8.83 -11.91
N ALA A 35 -1.50 -9.10 -11.20
CA ALA A 35 -2.02 -10.43 -10.95
C ALA A 35 -2.33 -11.20 -12.27
N ILE A 36 -2.98 -10.55 -13.23
CA ILE A 36 -3.24 -11.10 -14.57
C ILE A 36 -1.91 -11.44 -15.28
N SER A 37 -0.90 -10.57 -15.19
CA SER A 37 0.41 -10.82 -15.83
C SER A 37 1.15 -12.02 -15.25
N LEU A 38 0.85 -12.39 -14.01
CA LEU A 38 1.38 -13.56 -13.33
C LEU A 38 0.60 -14.83 -13.66
N GLY A 39 -0.48 -14.73 -14.46
CA GLY A 39 -1.32 -15.88 -14.83
C GLY A 39 -2.19 -16.39 -13.68
N LEU A 40 -2.50 -15.54 -12.70
CA LEU A 40 -3.39 -15.91 -11.61
C LEU A 40 -4.81 -16.13 -12.11
N ASP A 41 -5.54 -17.02 -11.46
CA ASP A 41 -6.94 -17.26 -11.77
C ASP A 41 -7.83 -16.06 -11.38
N LYS A 42 -9.13 -16.19 -11.70
CA LYS A 42 -10.10 -15.09 -11.44
C LYS A 42 -10.23 -14.79 -9.93
N ALA A 43 -10.21 -15.82 -9.08
CA ALA A 43 -10.38 -15.61 -7.64
C ALA A 43 -9.18 -14.87 -7.05
N ASP A 44 -7.98 -15.28 -7.37
CA ASP A 44 -6.74 -14.64 -6.92
C ASP A 44 -6.57 -13.24 -7.55
N THR A 45 -7.00 -13.04 -8.79
CA THR A 45 -7.02 -11.70 -9.42
C THR A 45 -7.99 -10.76 -8.72
N ASP A 46 -9.21 -11.23 -8.39
CA ASP A 46 -10.18 -10.44 -7.63
C ASP A 46 -9.70 -10.13 -6.21
N LEU A 47 -8.99 -11.08 -5.59
CA LEU A 47 -8.36 -10.86 -4.27
C LEU A 47 -7.27 -9.77 -4.35
N ALA A 48 -6.42 -9.80 -5.38
CA ALA A 48 -5.40 -8.77 -5.58
C ALA A 48 -6.03 -7.38 -5.78
N TRP A 49 -7.10 -7.28 -6.57
CA TRP A 49 -7.88 -6.05 -6.73
C TRP A 49 -8.46 -5.57 -5.41
N LEU A 50 -9.05 -6.47 -4.61
CA LEU A 50 -9.66 -6.13 -3.32
C LEU A 50 -8.60 -5.65 -2.32
N ILE A 51 -7.42 -6.28 -2.27
CA ILE A 51 -6.30 -5.83 -1.45
C ILE A 51 -5.91 -4.39 -1.84
N GLY A 52 -5.79 -4.12 -3.15
CA GLY A 52 -5.54 -2.77 -3.67
C GLY A 52 -6.60 -1.75 -3.26
N MET A 53 -7.89 -2.13 -3.27
CA MET A 53 -8.99 -1.27 -2.84
C MET A 53 -8.99 -0.96 -1.33
N LEU A 54 -8.40 -1.80 -0.50
CA LEU A 54 -8.50 -1.70 0.95
C LEU A 54 -7.17 -1.35 1.64
N HIS A 55 -6.03 -1.35 0.91
CA HIS A 55 -4.71 -1.20 1.52
C HIS A 55 -4.56 0.09 2.34
N ASP A 56 -5.13 1.18 1.87
CA ASP A 56 -5.04 2.52 2.45
C ASP A 56 -6.31 2.96 3.21
N ILE A 57 -7.20 2.01 3.57
CA ILE A 57 -8.47 2.32 4.24
C ILE A 57 -8.27 3.11 5.54
N GLY A 58 -7.16 2.88 6.25
CA GLY A 58 -6.80 3.59 7.48
C GLY A 58 -6.43 5.06 7.27
N ARG A 59 -6.03 5.46 6.05
CA ARG A 59 -5.64 6.84 5.73
C ARG A 59 -6.78 7.85 5.90
N PHE A 60 -8.01 7.43 5.62
CA PHE A 60 -9.18 8.31 5.74
C PHE A 60 -9.43 8.72 7.19
N GLU A 61 -9.43 7.78 8.11
CA GLU A 61 -9.54 8.09 9.54
C GLU A 61 -8.27 8.76 10.10
N GLN A 62 -7.06 8.40 9.59
CA GLN A 62 -5.83 9.08 9.96
C GLN A 62 -5.90 10.58 9.63
N LEU A 63 -6.29 10.93 8.40
CA LEU A 63 -6.40 12.34 8.01
C LEU A 63 -7.47 13.06 8.82
N LYS A 64 -8.64 12.45 9.02
CA LYS A 64 -9.75 13.03 9.79
C LYS A 64 -9.36 13.30 11.25
N ASN A 65 -8.64 12.39 11.88
CA ASN A 65 -8.33 12.48 13.31
C ASN A 65 -7.06 13.28 13.60
N TYR A 66 -6.09 13.30 12.68
CA TYR A 66 -4.76 13.88 12.89
C TYR A 66 -4.40 14.99 11.88
N GLY A 67 -5.17 15.18 10.82
CA GLY A 67 -4.92 16.21 9.80
C GLY A 67 -3.70 15.94 8.90
N THR A 68 -3.08 14.77 8.99
CA THR A 68 -1.85 14.43 8.29
C THR A 68 -1.84 12.98 7.79
N PHE A 69 -1.06 12.70 6.74
CA PHE A 69 -0.71 11.35 6.30
C PHE A 69 0.64 10.86 6.83
N SER A 70 1.30 11.63 7.69
CA SER A 70 2.56 11.23 8.30
C SER A 70 2.33 10.21 9.41
N ASP A 71 2.73 8.96 9.20
CA ASP A 71 2.64 7.92 10.23
C ASP A 71 3.51 8.25 11.44
N ALA A 72 4.64 8.96 11.24
CA ALA A 72 5.53 9.37 12.32
C ALA A 72 4.90 10.41 13.26
N ASP A 73 3.99 11.23 12.75
CA ASP A 73 3.34 12.32 13.48
C ASP A 73 1.91 11.93 13.92
N SER A 74 1.47 10.68 13.65
CA SER A 74 0.12 10.22 13.96
C SER A 74 0.08 8.74 14.33
N ILE A 75 -0.43 7.88 13.43
CA ILE A 75 -0.57 6.42 13.61
C ILE A 75 -0.04 5.70 12.37
N ASP A 76 0.39 4.46 12.52
CA ASP A 76 0.66 3.58 11.40
C ASP A 76 -0.65 3.22 10.68
N HIS A 77 -0.83 3.76 9.47
CA HIS A 77 -2.09 3.62 8.72
C HIS A 77 -2.37 2.20 8.26
N ALA A 78 -1.33 1.38 8.02
CA ALA A 78 -1.49 0.01 7.59
C ALA A 78 -2.02 -0.86 8.74
N HIS A 79 -1.44 -0.72 9.92
CA HIS A 79 -1.90 -1.38 11.14
C HIS A 79 -3.31 -0.93 11.51
N TYR A 80 -3.56 0.38 11.47
CA TYR A 80 -4.89 0.92 11.77
C TYR A 80 -5.94 0.50 10.72
N GLY A 81 -5.56 0.39 9.46
CA GLY A 81 -6.43 -0.16 8.41
C GLY A 81 -6.84 -1.60 8.68
N VAL A 82 -5.92 -2.43 9.17
CA VAL A 82 -6.20 -3.80 9.60
C VAL A 82 -7.15 -3.82 10.79
N GLU A 83 -6.95 -2.98 11.81
CA GLU A 83 -7.84 -2.84 12.96
C GLU A 83 -9.26 -2.50 12.51
N LEU A 84 -9.45 -1.45 11.70
CA LEU A 84 -10.75 -1.06 11.15
C LEU A 84 -11.43 -2.20 10.37
N LEU A 85 -10.69 -2.88 9.52
CA LEU A 85 -11.24 -3.93 8.67
C LEU A 85 -11.64 -5.17 9.47
N PHE A 86 -10.77 -5.66 10.34
CA PHE A 86 -10.93 -6.98 10.94
C PHE A 86 -11.44 -6.93 12.39
N ASP A 87 -10.94 -6.01 13.21
CA ASP A 87 -11.30 -5.94 14.63
C ASP A 87 -12.61 -5.17 14.80
N GLU A 88 -12.83 -4.08 14.05
CA GLU A 88 -14.10 -3.35 14.01
C GLU A 88 -15.10 -3.96 13.01
N GLY A 89 -14.67 -4.90 12.17
CA GLY A 89 -15.52 -5.64 11.25
C GLY A 89 -15.97 -4.89 10.00
N LEU A 90 -15.28 -3.82 9.61
CA LEU A 90 -15.58 -3.05 8.39
C LEU A 90 -15.49 -3.92 7.13
N ILE A 91 -14.62 -4.95 7.11
CA ILE A 91 -14.45 -5.88 5.99
C ILE A 91 -15.78 -6.49 5.52
N TRP A 92 -16.72 -6.72 6.43
CA TRP A 92 -18.02 -7.31 6.11
C TRP A 92 -18.97 -6.41 5.32
N LYS A 93 -18.58 -5.18 5.04
CA LYS A 93 -19.28 -4.32 4.07
C LYS A 93 -18.79 -4.58 2.65
N PHE A 94 -17.58 -5.09 2.48
CA PHE A 94 -16.92 -5.31 1.18
C PHE A 94 -17.04 -6.74 0.67
N ILE A 95 -17.16 -7.70 1.57
CA ILE A 95 -17.27 -9.14 1.25
C ILE A 95 -18.55 -9.75 1.85
N ASP A 96 -19.04 -10.81 1.19
CA ASP A 96 -20.21 -11.52 1.64
C ASP A 96 -19.87 -12.45 2.82
N LYS A 97 -20.59 -12.28 3.95
CA LYS A 97 -20.46 -13.12 5.15
C LYS A 97 -20.88 -14.58 4.92
N THR A 98 -21.64 -14.85 3.85
CA THR A 98 -22.23 -16.17 3.59
C THR A 98 -21.29 -17.14 2.89
N LYS A 99 -20.14 -16.67 2.37
CA LYS A 99 -19.11 -17.58 1.89
C LYS A 99 -18.60 -18.42 3.08
N PRO A 100 -18.56 -19.76 2.97
CA PRO A 100 -18.17 -20.61 4.07
C PRO A 100 -16.81 -20.19 4.59
N LYS A 101 -16.73 -19.97 5.91
CA LYS A 101 -15.45 -20.09 6.60
C LYS A 101 -14.95 -21.49 6.23
N ALA A 102 -13.83 -21.58 5.54
CA ALA A 102 -13.11 -22.84 5.51
C ALA A 102 -13.00 -23.27 6.96
N ASP A 103 -13.56 -24.43 7.27
CA ASP A 103 -13.84 -24.90 8.62
C ASP A 103 -12.62 -24.67 9.52
N ILE A 104 -12.77 -23.76 10.48
CA ILE A 104 -11.88 -23.73 11.63
C ILE A 104 -12.33 -24.94 12.47
N GLU A 105 -12.06 -26.13 11.99
CA GLU A 105 -12.01 -27.28 12.85
C GLU A 105 -10.82 -27.09 13.77
N ASP A 106 -11.11 -27.09 15.04
CA ASP A 106 -10.18 -27.04 16.16
C ASP A 106 -9.39 -28.37 16.18
N ASP A 107 -8.61 -28.61 15.12
CA ASP A 107 -7.75 -29.79 14.99
C ASP A 107 -6.52 -29.59 15.86
N LYS A 108 -6.55 -30.22 17.04
CA LYS A 108 -5.45 -30.32 18.00
C LYS A 108 -4.35 -31.27 17.52
N SER A 109 -4.05 -31.33 16.23
CA SER A 109 -2.92 -32.09 15.72
C SER A 109 -1.64 -31.27 15.76
N GLU A 110 -0.56 -31.88 16.27
CA GLU A 110 0.76 -31.27 16.49
C GLU A 110 1.56 -30.93 15.22
N ASP A 111 0.92 -30.87 14.06
CA ASP A 111 1.58 -30.53 12.79
C ASP A 111 1.43 -29.01 12.51
N LYS A 112 2.13 -28.19 13.31
CA LYS A 112 2.16 -26.72 13.20
C LYS A 112 2.77 -26.18 11.90
N LEU A 113 3.06 -27.01 10.89
CA LEU A 113 3.87 -26.65 9.72
C LEU A 113 3.09 -26.36 8.43
N LYS A 114 1.74 -26.46 8.44
CA LYS A 114 0.91 -26.14 7.26
C LYS A 114 -0.42 -25.51 7.65
N LYS A 115 -0.40 -24.37 8.35
CA LYS A 115 -1.61 -23.56 8.43
C LYS A 115 -1.88 -23.00 7.04
N GLU A 116 -2.88 -23.51 6.34
CA GLU A 116 -3.34 -22.96 5.07
C GLU A 116 -3.92 -21.57 5.33
N PHE A 117 -3.33 -20.53 4.74
CA PHE A 117 -3.82 -19.16 4.89
C PHE A 117 -5.13 -19.02 4.11
N SER A 118 -6.19 -18.61 4.76
CA SER A 118 -7.44 -18.24 4.11
C SER A 118 -7.27 -16.97 3.26
N GLU A 119 -8.20 -16.71 2.35
CA GLU A 119 -8.22 -15.44 1.58
C GLU A 119 -8.21 -14.21 2.50
N LEU A 120 -8.88 -14.30 3.65
CA LEU A 120 -8.91 -13.23 4.67
C LEU A 120 -7.54 -13.05 5.36
N ASP A 121 -6.85 -14.15 5.66
CA ASP A 121 -5.50 -14.08 6.23
C ASP A 121 -4.52 -13.45 5.23
N ILE A 122 -4.63 -13.82 3.94
CA ILE A 122 -3.82 -13.23 2.86
C ILE A 122 -4.09 -11.73 2.76
N LEU A 123 -5.36 -11.32 2.71
CA LEU A 123 -5.77 -9.93 2.61
C LEU A 123 -5.27 -9.13 3.82
N LYS A 124 -5.48 -9.62 5.04
CA LYS A 124 -5.00 -9.02 6.29
C LYS A 124 -3.49 -8.82 6.27
N THR A 125 -2.74 -9.89 5.92
CA THR A 125 -1.28 -9.87 5.92
C THR A 125 -0.72 -8.94 4.84
N ALA A 126 -1.32 -8.93 3.65
CA ALA A 126 -0.89 -8.06 2.56
C ALA A 126 -1.11 -6.57 2.90
N ILE A 127 -2.27 -6.21 3.48
CA ILE A 127 -2.54 -4.85 3.94
C ILE A 127 -1.58 -4.45 5.06
N PHE A 128 -1.34 -5.33 6.04
CA PHE A 128 -0.43 -5.07 7.15
C PHE A 128 1.01 -4.77 6.67
N ASN A 129 1.48 -5.48 5.65
CA ASN A 129 2.86 -5.39 5.16
C ASN A 129 3.05 -4.39 4.00
N HIS A 130 1.98 -3.73 3.47
CA HIS A 130 2.12 -2.96 2.23
C HIS A 130 3.08 -1.77 2.37
N SER A 131 3.08 -1.08 3.51
CA SER A 131 3.92 0.09 3.79
C SER A 131 5.19 -0.22 4.59
N ALA A 132 5.38 -1.47 5.01
CA ALA A 132 6.55 -1.89 5.80
C ALA A 132 7.84 -1.76 4.97
N TYR A 133 8.97 -1.44 5.63
CA TYR A 133 10.28 -1.38 4.96
C TYR A 133 10.67 -2.74 4.36
N ARG A 134 10.39 -3.84 5.07
CA ARG A 134 10.52 -5.22 4.59
C ARG A 134 9.26 -6.00 4.91
N ILE A 135 8.88 -6.92 4.04
CA ILE A 135 7.83 -7.89 4.32
C ILE A 135 8.32 -8.81 5.44
N GLU A 136 7.40 -9.22 6.30
CA GLU A 136 7.65 -10.20 7.36
C GLU A 136 8.28 -11.49 6.78
N GLU A 137 9.28 -12.02 7.47
CA GLU A 137 9.97 -13.25 7.03
C GLU A 137 9.14 -14.51 7.35
N GLY A 138 9.34 -15.55 6.55
CA GLY A 138 8.71 -16.87 6.77
C GLY A 138 7.26 -16.98 6.32
N LEU A 139 6.73 -15.98 5.59
CA LEU A 139 5.40 -16.07 5.00
C LEU A 139 5.36 -17.14 3.89
N PRO A 140 4.24 -17.87 3.74
CA PRO A 140 4.03 -18.77 2.61
C PRO A 140 4.17 -18.02 1.28
N GLU A 141 4.62 -18.73 0.24
CA GLU A 141 4.90 -18.16 -1.08
C GLU A 141 3.70 -17.38 -1.65
N LYS A 142 2.48 -17.95 -1.54
CA LYS A 142 1.24 -17.28 -1.99
C LYS A 142 0.99 -15.97 -1.23
N VAL A 143 1.18 -15.94 0.07
CA VAL A 143 1.01 -14.73 0.90
C VAL A 143 2.04 -13.68 0.52
N GLN A 144 3.30 -14.07 0.39
CA GLN A 144 4.38 -13.19 -0.02
C GLN A 144 4.14 -12.61 -1.42
N MET A 145 3.58 -13.41 -2.35
CA MET A 145 3.20 -12.95 -3.68
C MET A 145 2.17 -11.82 -3.61
N PHE A 146 1.11 -11.94 -2.81
CA PHE A 146 0.11 -10.86 -2.65
C PHE A 146 0.69 -9.63 -1.96
N CYS A 147 1.56 -9.80 -0.96
CA CYS A 147 2.31 -8.69 -0.38
C CYS A 147 3.14 -7.94 -1.43
N ASN A 148 3.81 -8.66 -2.32
CA ASN A 148 4.61 -8.06 -3.40
C ASN A 148 3.72 -7.36 -4.43
N ILE A 149 2.57 -7.93 -4.82
CA ILE A 149 1.63 -7.34 -5.78
C ILE A 149 1.16 -5.96 -5.28
N ILE A 150 0.66 -5.88 -4.05
CA ILE A 150 0.17 -4.61 -3.51
C ILE A 150 1.30 -3.59 -3.34
N ARG A 151 2.48 -4.02 -2.88
CA ARG A 151 3.64 -3.14 -2.71
C ARG A 151 4.14 -2.57 -4.04
N ASP A 152 4.17 -3.37 -5.09
CA ASP A 152 4.51 -2.91 -6.43
C ASP A 152 3.45 -1.92 -6.93
N ALA A 153 2.18 -2.27 -6.84
CA ALA A 153 1.07 -1.42 -7.31
C ALA A 153 1.05 -0.06 -6.62
N ASP A 154 1.23 -0.02 -5.31
CA ASP A 154 1.29 1.21 -4.52
C ASP A 154 2.50 2.08 -4.91
N LYS A 155 3.71 1.50 -5.01
CA LYS A 155 4.92 2.21 -5.44
C LYS A 155 4.79 2.78 -6.86
N ILE A 156 4.21 2.02 -7.79
CA ILE A 156 3.97 2.47 -9.17
C ILE A 156 3.09 3.72 -9.17
N ASP A 157 2.01 3.73 -8.39
CA ASP A 157 1.13 4.90 -8.33
C ASP A 157 1.78 6.08 -7.60
N ILE A 158 2.57 5.85 -6.55
CA ILE A 158 3.37 6.90 -5.90
C ILE A 158 4.33 7.55 -6.89
N LEU A 159 5.02 6.76 -7.72
CA LEU A 159 5.92 7.29 -8.77
C LEU A 159 5.14 8.16 -9.75
N LYS A 160 3.96 7.70 -10.22
CA LYS A 160 3.09 8.47 -11.11
C LYS A 160 2.60 9.77 -10.48
N VAL A 161 2.14 9.73 -9.24
CA VAL A 161 1.67 10.91 -8.50
C VAL A 161 2.79 11.95 -8.39
N ASN A 162 4.03 11.53 -8.14
CA ASN A 162 5.19 12.45 -8.09
C ASN A 162 5.51 13.10 -9.44
N TYR A 163 5.07 12.52 -10.54
CA TYR A 163 5.18 13.10 -11.88
C TYR A 163 4.01 14.04 -12.21
N ASP A 164 2.78 13.63 -11.88
CA ASP A 164 1.55 14.32 -12.28
C ASP A 164 1.14 15.48 -11.36
N VAL A 165 1.53 15.44 -10.09
CA VAL A 165 1.10 16.37 -9.04
C VAL A 165 2.27 17.22 -8.59
N THR A 166 2.02 18.49 -8.29
CA THR A 166 3.10 19.39 -7.84
C THR A 166 3.70 18.94 -6.52
N LEU A 167 5.01 19.09 -6.40
CA LEU A 167 5.76 18.66 -5.20
C LEU A 167 5.30 19.39 -3.93
N GLU A 168 4.77 20.60 -4.08
CA GLU A 168 4.17 21.38 -3.00
C GLU A 168 2.97 20.66 -2.36
N VAL A 169 2.11 20.08 -3.20
CA VAL A 169 0.92 19.34 -2.74
C VAL A 169 1.30 18.01 -2.10
N ILE A 170 2.30 17.30 -2.71
CA ILE A 170 2.71 15.99 -2.22
C ILE A 170 3.45 16.07 -0.89
N TYR A 171 4.36 17.07 -0.73
CA TYR A 171 5.28 17.14 0.41
C TYR A 171 4.94 18.24 1.41
N ASP A 172 3.90 19.04 1.14
CA ASP A 172 3.49 20.19 1.96
C ASP A 172 4.65 21.19 2.21
N VAL A 173 5.45 21.44 1.16
CA VAL A 173 6.62 22.32 1.19
C VAL A 173 6.65 23.20 -0.05
N THR A 174 7.30 24.34 0.01
CA THR A 174 7.45 25.22 -1.16
C THR A 174 8.52 24.69 -2.13
N THR A 175 8.36 24.97 -3.43
CA THR A 175 9.38 24.69 -4.46
C THR A 175 10.72 25.30 -4.08
N GLU A 176 10.73 26.48 -3.47
CA GLU A 176 11.95 27.14 -3.02
C GLU A 176 12.65 26.35 -1.91
N ALA A 177 11.89 25.85 -0.93
CA ALA A 177 12.42 24.99 0.13
C ALA A 177 13.03 23.72 -0.43
N LEU A 178 12.37 23.08 -1.41
CA LEU A 178 12.92 21.91 -2.10
C LEU A 178 14.22 22.23 -2.83
N LYS A 179 14.27 23.32 -3.63
CA LYS A 179 15.46 23.71 -4.40
C LYS A 179 16.65 24.08 -3.51
N ASN A 180 16.40 24.62 -2.33
CA ASN A 180 17.45 25.02 -1.40
C ASN A 180 17.86 23.88 -0.43
N SER A 181 17.14 22.76 -0.42
CA SER A 181 17.50 21.59 0.38
C SER A 181 18.65 20.82 -0.25
N LYS A 182 19.48 20.22 0.60
CA LYS A 182 20.52 19.28 0.18
C LYS A 182 20.11 17.87 0.53
N VAL A 183 20.36 16.92 -0.36
CA VAL A 183 20.14 15.51 -0.08
C VAL A 183 21.06 15.06 1.05
N THR A 184 20.51 14.39 2.05
CA THR A 184 21.27 13.80 3.14
C THR A 184 22.23 12.71 2.63
N GLY A 185 23.45 12.64 3.15
CA GLY A 185 24.48 11.71 2.66
C GLY A 185 24.01 10.25 2.69
N GLU A 186 23.40 9.82 3.79
CA GLU A 186 22.89 8.46 3.95
C GLU A 186 21.74 8.13 2.97
N VAL A 187 20.90 9.12 2.63
CA VAL A 187 19.84 8.99 1.60
C VAL A 187 20.46 8.81 0.22
N MET A 188 21.47 9.62 -0.11
CA MET A 188 22.19 9.49 -1.39
C MET A 188 22.91 8.14 -1.48
N THR A 189 23.53 7.66 -0.40
CA THR A 189 24.18 6.36 -0.36
C THR A 189 23.19 5.24 -0.65
N ALA A 190 22.04 5.20 0.04
CA ALA A 190 21.01 4.18 -0.19
C ALA A 190 20.50 4.21 -1.65
N PHE A 191 20.30 5.41 -2.21
CA PHE A 191 19.88 5.56 -3.60
C PHE A 191 20.93 5.02 -4.59
N MET A 192 22.20 5.34 -4.39
CA MET A 192 23.30 4.87 -5.25
C MET A 192 23.57 3.38 -5.13
N GLU A 193 23.25 2.78 -4.00
CA GLU A 193 23.31 1.33 -3.75
C GLU A 193 22.04 0.60 -4.24
N HIS A 194 21.10 1.31 -4.87
CA HIS A 194 19.83 0.77 -5.39
C HIS A 194 18.95 0.15 -4.29
N HIS A 195 18.82 0.86 -3.16
CA HIS A 195 17.95 0.46 -2.05
C HIS A 195 16.85 1.49 -1.78
N ALA A 196 15.72 1.02 -1.24
CA ALA A 196 14.73 1.92 -0.67
C ALA A 196 15.35 2.71 0.50
N VAL A 197 14.94 3.96 0.62
CA VAL A 197 15.42 4.86 1.68
C VAL A 197 14.58 4.67 2.94
N LEU A 198 15.23 4.31 4.05
CA LEU A 198 14.58 4.27 5.36
C LEU A 198 14.04 5.66 5.75
N ARG A 199 12.81 5.73 6.28
CA ARG A 199 12.20 7.00 6.72
C ARG A 199 13.07 7.76 7.73
N SER A 200 13.71 7.05 8.66
CA SER A 200 14.58 7.63 9.69
C SER A 200 15.82 8.34 9.15
N LEU A 201 16.23 8.06 7.91
CA LEU A 201 17.36 8.72 7.24
C LEU A 201 16.97 10.06 6.60
N LYS A 202 15.67 10.29 6.35
CA LYS A 202 15.17 11.50 5.70
C LYS A 202 15.15 12.65 6.70
N LYS A 203 15.91 13.70 6.43
CA LYS A 203 16.08 14.87 7.30
C LYS A 203 15.69 16.18 6.62
N THR A 204 15.57 16.16 5.29
CA THR A 204 15.29 17.35 4.49
C THR A 204 14.12 17.10 3.54
N PRO A 205 13.44 18.16 3.05
CA PRO A 205 12.35 18.00 2.08
C PRO A 205 12.72 17.21 0.84
N ILE A 206 13.92 17.44 0.27
CA ILE A 206 14.39 16.76 -0.95
C ILE A 206 14.65 15.27 -0.70
N ASP A 207 14.92 14.83 0.52
CA ASP A 207 15.10 13.41 0.85
C ASP A 207 13.84 12.61 0.60
N ASN A 208 12.66 13.23 0.72
CA ASN A 208 11.39 12.57 0.41
C ASN A 208 11.27 12.29 -1.09
N LEU A 209 11.64 13.25 -1.95
CA LEU A 209 11.64 13.06 -3.39
C LEU A 209 12.61 11.95 -3.82
N VAL A 210 13.85 11.99 -3.31
CA VAL A 210 14.85 10.93 -3.58
C VAL A 210 14.37 9.58 -3.06
N GLY A 211 13.75 9.56 -1.86
CA GLY A 211 13.18 8.35 -1.29
C GLY A 211 12.02 7.77 -2.10
N HIS A 212 11.19 8.61 -2.73
CA HIS A 212 10.15 8.13 -3.64
C HIS A 212 10.76 7.63 -4.96
N ALA A 213 11.74 8.34 -5.54
CA ALA A 213 12.44 7.83 -6.72
C ALA A 213 13.11 6.46 -6.47
N ALA A 214 13.65 6.23 -5.26
CA ALA A 214 14.26 4.97 -4.87
C ALA A 214 13.27 3.79 -4.78
N LEU A 215 11.96 4.04 -4.77
CA LEU A 215 10.94 2.97 -4.76
C LEU A 215 11.02 2.07 -5.99
N VAL A 216 11.54 2.56 -7.10
CA VAL A 216 11.73 1.76 -8.32
C VAL A 216 12.65 0.55 -8.09
N PHE A 217 13.61 0.65 -7.18
CA PHE A 217 14.54 -0.44 -6.86
C PHE A 217 13.90 -1.59 -6.08
N GLU A 218 12.71 -1.38 -5.51
CA GLU A 218 11.97 -2.36 -4.73
C GLU A 218 10.87 -3.07 -5.55
N LEU A 219 10.74 -2.76 -6.83
CA LEU A 219 9.78 -3.44 -7.69
C LEU A 219 10.22 -4.87 -7.98
N VAL A 220 9.27 -5.81 -7.92
CA VAL A 220 9.53 -7.25 -8.00
C VAL A 220 9.18 -7.82 -9.38
N TYR A 221 8.05 -7.38 -9.96
CA TYR A 221 7.50 -8.00 -11.15
C TYR A 221 7.88 -7.28 -12.45
N ASN A 222 8.14 -8.05 -13.51
CA ASN A 222 8.46 -7.50 -14.84
C ASN A 222 7.35 -6.57 -15.36
N GLU A 223 6.08 -6.88 -15.06
CA GLU A 223 4.96 -6.03 -15.45
C GLU A 223 5.02 -4.67 -14.76
N SER A 224 5.44 -4.63 -13.50
CA SER A 224 5.61 -3.39 -12.73
C SER A 224 6.60 -2.44 -13.42
N PHE A 225 7.73 -2.93 -13.89
CA PHE A 225 8.70 -2.12 -14.65
C PHE A 225 8.15 -1.63 -15.99
N LYS A 226 7.35 -2.45 -16.69
CA LYS A 226 6.68 -2.02 -17.93
C LYS A 226 5.71 -0.87 -17.65
N ILE A 227 4.90 -1.00 -16.59
CA ILE A 227 3.93 0.03 -16.21
C ILE A 227 4.64 1.35 -15.89
N VAL A 228 5.69 1.32 -15.07
CA VAL A 228 6.48 2.54 -14.77
C VAL A 228 7.02 3.17 -16.05
N LYS A 229 7.54 2.37 -16.96
CA LYS A 229 8.04 2.86 -18.26
C LYS A 229 6.94 3.44 -19.15
N GLU A 230 5.72 2.91 -19.09
CA GLU A 230 4.55 3.43 -19.83
C GLU A 230 4.06 4.76 -19.24
N GLN A 231 4.28 5.00 -17.96
CA GLN A 231 3.88 6.22 -17.26
C GLN A 231 4.84 7.41 -17.48
N GLY A 232 6.03 7.19 -18.02
CA GLY A 232 7.09 8.20 -18.27
C GLY A 232 8.21 8.09 -17.28
#